data_dcf1a2249370430910b359593b4d8a53
#
_entry.id   dcf1a2249370430910b359593b4d8a53
#
_cell.length_a   1.000
_cell.length_b   1.000
_cell.length_c   1.000
_cell.angle_alpha   90.00
_cell.angle_beta   90.00
_cell.angle_gamma   90.00
#
_symmetry.space_group_name_H-M   'P 1'
#
loop_
_entity.id
_entity.type
_entity.pdbx_description
1 polymer ?
#
loop_
_entity_poly.entity_id
_entity_poly.type
_entity_poly.pdbx_seq_one_letter_code
_entity_poly.pdbx_strand_id
1 'polypeptide(L)'
;MDKLKRCAIYIRVSTEEQHLNGLSLPAQKRALTEYAEKNGYIIVDCYSDEGISARKSMKYRKDLLRLLEDVKKDKIDMILVTKLDRWFRNIKDYNITEEILKAHNCYWKTIFENYDSSTANGQMVINIMLSVNQAECDRTSERIKAVMDYKRSIGEITSGKCACYGYKAVNNRLVKDEAVSHIIDDAYQYYFT
;
A
#
# COMPACT_ATOMS: atom_id res chain seq x y z
N MET A 1 -3.73 4.31 40.01
CA MET A 1 -4.26 3.19 39.18
C MET A 1 -4.02 3.56 37.73
N ASP A 2 -3.11 2.87 37.07
CA ASP A 2 -2.91 3.08 35.62
C ASP A 2 -4.22 2.73 34.91
N LYS A 3 -4.76 3.70 34.18
CA LYS A 3 -5.97 3.51 33.38
C LYS A 3 -5.67 2.44 32.32
N LEU A 4 -6.45 1.35 32.34
CA LEU A 4 -6.34 0.30 31.31
C LEU A 4 -6.44 0.94 29.93
N LYS A 5 -5.42 0.71 29.08
CA LYS A 5 -5.39 1.30 27.75
C LYS A 5 -6.43 0.62 26.84
N ARG A 6 -7.28 1.42 26.23
CA ARG A 6 -8.27 0.97 25.23
C ARG A 6 -7.54 0.78 23.91
N CYS A 7 -7.51 -0.44 23.40
CA CYS A 7 -6.83 -0.72 22.15
C CYS A 7 -7.80 -1.10 21.03
N ALA A 8 -7.45 -0.70 19.82
CA ALA A 8 -8.05 -1.16 18.57
C ALA A 8 -7.11 -2.16 17.91
N ILE A 9 -7.67 -3.21 17.32
CA ILE A 9 -6.95 -4.14 16.46
C ILE A 9 -7.17 -3.73 15.01
N TYR A 10 -6.07 -3.54 14.24
CA TYR A 10 -6.17 -3.30 12.81
C TYR A 10 -5.47 -4.42 12.03
N ILE A 11 -6.21 -5.03 11.11
CA ILE A 11 -5.73 -6.11 10.25
C ILE A 11 -5.97 -5.80 8.78
N ARG A 12 -5.08 -6.26 7.91
CA ARG A 12 -5.19 -6.05 6.47
C ARG A 12 -4.55 -7.20 5.69
N VAL A 13 -5.19 -7.58 4.59
CA VAL A 13 -4.60 -8.43 3.55
C VAL A 13 -4.89 -7.85 2.17
N SER A 14 -3.93 -7.96 1.26
CA SER A 14 -4.16 -7.68 -0.16
C SER A 14 -4.62 -8.94 -0.88
N THR A 15 -5.23 -8.79 -2.06
CA THR A 15 -5.62 -9.92 -2.92
C THR A 15 -4.43 -10.81 -3.30
N GLU A 16 -3.25 -10.22 -3.52
CA GLU A 16 -2.02 -10.96 -3.82
C GLU A 16 -1.54 -11.78 -2.61
N GLU A 17 -1.67 -11.23 -1.40
CA GLU A 17 -1.26 -11.88 -0.16
C GLU A 17 -2.21 -12.99 0.28
N GLN A 18 -3.47 -12.96 -0.16
CA GLN A 18 -4.41 -14.07 0.05
C GLN A 18 -4.00 -15.34 -0.70
N HIS A 19 -3.30 -15.19 -1.82
CA HIS A 19 -2.81 -16.31 -2.65
C HIS A 19 -1.39 -16.78 -2.25
N LEU A 20 -0.61 -15.94 -1.59
CA LEU A 20 0.71 -16.27 -1.06
C LEU A 20 0.58 -16.55 0.43
N ASN A 21 1.25 -17.56 0.96
CA ASN A 21 1.24 -18.02 2.36
C ASN A 21 1.49 -16.93 3.43
N GLY A 22 0.86 -15.78 3.31
CA GLY A 22 0.84 -14.71 4.32
C GLY A 22 -0.08 -15.06 5.49
N LEU A 23 0.14 -14.42 6.64
CA LEU A 23 -0.75 -14.53 7.79
C LEU A 23 -2.17 -14.14 7.39
N SER A 24 -3.09 -15.12 7.42
CA SER A 24 -4.51 -14.91 7.15
C SER A 24 -5.11 -13.90 8.15
N LEU A 25 -6.21 -13.24 7.78
CA LEU A 25 -6.91 -12.31 8.70
C LEU A 25 -7.24 -12.95 10.06
N PRO A 26 -7.76 -14.19 10.12
CA PRO A 26 -8.00 -14.86 11.42
C PRO A 26 -6.73 -15.03 12.24
N ALA A 27 -5.60 -15.39 11.61
CA ALA A 27 -4.34 -15.57 12.30
C ALA A 27 -3.78 -14.23 12.82
N GLN A 28 -3.90 -13.14 12.04
CA GLN A 28 -3.54 -11.79 12.49
C GLN A 28 -4.40 -11.37 13.69
N LYS A 29 -5.73 -11.53 13.59
CA LYS A 29 -6.66 -11.20 14.66
C LYS A 29 -6.31 -11.96 15.95
N ARG A 30 -6.11 -13.27 15.84
CA ARG A 30 -5.75 -14.10 16.99
C ARG A 30 -4.47 -13.62 17.66
N ALA A 31 -3.39 -13.42 16.91
CA ALA A 31 -2.11 -12.97 17.45
C ALA A 31 -2.21 -11.60 18.16
N LEU A 32 -2.97 -10.65 17.58
CA LEU A 32 -3.19 -9.34 18.16
C LEU A 32 -4.06 -9.39 19.41
N THR A 33 -5.09 -10.27 19.44
CA THR A 33 -5.95 -10.48 20.63
C THR A 33 -5.14 -11.07 21.77
N GLU A 34 -4.39 -12.14 21.53
CA GLU A 34 -3.50 -12.76 22.53
C GLU A 34 -2.47 -11.77 23.10
N TYR A 35 -1.93 -10.90 22.22
CA TYR A 35 -1.02 -9.85 22.66
C TYR A 35 -1.70 -8.79 23.53
N ALA A 36 -2.89 -8.35 23.15
CA ALA A 36 -3.67 -7.37 23.92
C ALA A 36 -4.02 -7.91 25.33
N GLU A 37 -4.50 -9.14 25.39
CA GLU A 37 -4.86 -9.81 26.66
C GLU A 37 -3.64 -9.96 27.56
N LYS A 38 -2.52 -10.43 27.03
CA LYS A 38 -1.26 -10.61 27.78
C LYS A 38 -0.74 -9.30 28.37
N ASN A 39 -0.98 -8.16 27.69
CA ASN A 39 -0.55 -6.85 28.14
C ASN A 39 -1.62 -6.07 28.93
N GLY A 40 -2.77 -6.68 29.22
CA GLY A 40 -3.85 -6.05 29.99
C GLY A 40 -4.54 -4.91 29.25
N TYR A 41 -4.62 -4.93 27.91
CA TYR A 41 -5.32 -3.93 27.13
C TYR A 41 -6.80 -4.31 26.98
N ILE A 42 -7.67 -3.31 26.93
CA ILE A 42 -9.10 -3.50 26.65
C ILE A 42 -9.31 -3.35 25.13
N ILE A 43 -9.69 -4.42 24.45
CA ILE A 43 -9.99 -4.37 23.02
C ILE A 43 -11.33 -3.69 22.82
N VAL A 44 -11.33 -2.53 22.15
CA VAL A 44 -12.54 -1.75 21.83
C VAL A 44 -13.22 -2.30 20.59
N ASP A 45 -12.45 -2.50 19.50
CA ASP A 45 -12.97 -3.00 18.24
C ASP A 45 -11.84 -3.60 17.38
N CYS A 46 -12.26 -4.32 16.33
CA CYS A 46 -11.38 -4.89 15.32
C CYS A 46 -11.75 -4.36 13.94
N TYR A 47 -10.79 -3.72 13.28
CA TYR A 47 -10.92 -3.07 11.98
C TYR A 47 -10.20 -3.91 10.92
N SER A 48 -10.88 -4.22 9.81
CA SER A 48 -10.38 -5.15 8.80
C SER A 48 -10.58 -4.63 7.38
N ASP A 49 -9.49 -4.32 6.69
CA ASP A 49 -9.50 -3.96 5.26
C ASP A 49 -9.06 -5.16 4.41
N GLU A 50 -10.03 -5.81 3.74
CA GLU A 50 -9.82 -6.98 2.90
C GLU A 50 -9.67 -6.64 1.43
N GLY A 51 -8.75 -7.34 0.75
CA GLY A 51 -8.59 -7.24 -0.71
C GLY A 51 -8.09 -5.88 -1.20
N ILE A 52 -7.65 -4.99 -0.31
CA ILE A 52 -7.18 -3.66 -0.67
C ILE A 52 -5.67 -3.67 -0.77
N SER A 53 -5.16 -3.48 -2.00
CA SER A 53 -3.74 -3.27 -2.22
C SER A 53 -3.26 -2.03 -1.45
N ALA A 54 -2.13 -2.16 -0.75
CA ALA A 54 -1.51 -1.03 -0.04
C ALA A 54 -1.03 0.09 -0.98
N ARG A 55 -0.97 -0.14 -2.30
CA ARG A 55 -0.70 0.89 -3.32
C ARG A 55 -1.90 1.78 -3.58
N LYS A 56 -3.13 1.35 -3.24
CA LYS A 56 -4.32 2.18 -3.37
C LYS A 56 -4.33 3.25 -2.29
N SER A 57 -4.83 4.44 -2.65
CA SER A 57 -5.02 5.56 -1.72
C SER A 57 -5.81 5.13 -0.48
N MET A 58 -5.49 5.75 0.65
CA MET A 58 -6.18 5.57 1.94
C MET A 58 -7.71 5.68 1.85
N LYS A 59 -8.24 6.42 0.85
CA LYS A 59 -9.67 6.56 0.57
C LYS A 59 -10.43 5.24 0.39
N TYR A 60 -9.74 4.19 -0.03
CA TYR A 60 -10.34 2.87 -0.24
C TYR A 60 -10.30 1.96 1.01
N ARG A 61 -9.58 2.36 2.06
CA ARG A 61 -9.44 1.63 3.32
C ARG A 61 -10.54 2.07 4.28
N LYS A 62 -11.74 1.54 4.07
CA LYS A 62 -12.94 1.97 4.80
C LYS A 62 -12.83 1.78 6.31
N ASP A 63 -12.26 0.67 6.72
CA ASP A 63 -12.10 0.36 8.14
C ASP A 63 -10.95 1.17 8.78
N LEU A 64 -9.91 1.52 8.03
CA LEU A 64 -8.94 2.52 8.50
C LEU A 64 -9.61 3.88 8.75
N LEU A 65 -10.45 4.33 7.82
CA LEU A 65 -11.16 5.61 7.99
C LEU A 65 -12.10 5.56 9.21
N ARG A 66 -12.82 4.45 9.41
CA ARG A 66 -13.66 4.23 10.59
C ARG A 66 -12.84 4.24 11.88
N LEU A 67 -11.68 3.59 11.89
CA LEU A 67 -10.74 3.61 12.99
C LEU A 67 -10.33 5.05 13.36
N LEU A 68 -9.94 5.85 12.35
CA LEU A 68 -9.53 7.25 12.57
C LEU A 68 -10.69 8.12 13.10
N GLU A 69 -11.92 7.88 12.66
CA GLU A 69 -13.09 8.56 13.23
C GLU A 69 -13.33 8.19 14.70
N ASP A 70 -13.10 6.93 15.08
CA ASP A 70 -13.20 6.52 16.48
C ASP A 70 -12.02 7.04 17.32
N VAL A 71 -10.83 7.21 16.74
CA VAL A 71 -9.72 7.94 17.39
C VAL A 71 -10.09 9.39 17.63
N LYS A 72 -10.65 10.11 16.66
CA LYS A 72 -11.09 11.51 16.79
C LYS A 72 -12.19 11.68 17.86
N LYS A 73 -12.90 10.62 18.19
CA LYS A 73 -13.88 10.58 19.28
C LYS A 73 -13.27 10.17 20.63
N ASP A 74 -11.96 10.12 20.72
CA ASP A 74 -11.18 9.72 21.91
C ASP A 74 -11.61 8.36 22.52
N LYS A 75 -12.02 7.41 21.66
CA LYS A 75 -12.42 6.06 22.08
C LYS A 75 -11.23 5.10 22.20
N ILE A 76 -10.11 5.41 21.55
CA ILE A 76 -8.97 4.52 21.35
C ILE A 76 -7.70 5.21 21.83
N ASP A 77 -6.97 4.55 22.71
CA ASP A 77 -5.71 5.05 23.26
C ASP A 77 -4.51 4.42 22.52
N MET A 78 -4.69 3.21 21.92
CA MET A 78 -3.64 2.48 21.23
C MET A 78 -4.20 1.66 20.07
N ILE A 79 -3.41 1.55 19.00
CA ILE A 79 -3.71 0.70 17.84
C ILE A 79 -2.66 -0.40 17.77
N LEU A 80 -3.08 -1.65 17.67
CA LEU A 80 -2.23 -2.82 17.50
C LEU A 80 -2.30 -3.33 16.07
N VAL A 81 -1.14 -3.53 15.47
CA VAL A 81 -0.97 -4.10 14.13
C VAL A 81 0.09 -5.20 14.14
N THR A 82 0.05 -6.11 13.19
CA THR A 82 1.04 -7.20 13.14
C THR A 82 2.41 -6.72 12.69
N LYS A 83 2.46 -5.95 11.59
CA LYS A 83 3.67 -5.42 10.95
C LYS A 83 3.44 -4.03 10.38
N LEU A 84 4.51 -3.28 10.14
CA LEU A 84 4.48 -1.94 9.57
C LEU A 84 3.85 -1.93 8.17
N ASP A 85 4.14 -2.91 7.33
CA ASP A 85 3.59 -3.03 5.96
C ASP A 85 2.07 -3.27 5.94
N ARG A 86 1.50 -3.75 7.03
CA ARG A 86 0.03 -3.84 7.22
C ARG A 86 -0.56 -2.50 7.60
N TRP A 87 0.22 -1.66 8.27
CA TRP A 87 -0.18 -0.33 8.70
C TRP A 87 -0.06 0.67 7.57
N PHE A 88 1.17 0.96 7.10
CA PHE A 88 1.46 1.89 6.02
C PHE A 88 2.52 1.37 5.05
N ARG A 89 2.41 1.76 3.77
CA ARG A 89 3.43 1.54 2.74
C ARG A 89 4.01 2.82 2.17
N ASN A 90 3.40 3.97 2.42
CA ASN A 90 3.92 5.24 1.96
C ASN A 90 3.97 6.26 3.10
N ILE A 91 4.97 7.12 3.03
CA ILE A 91 5.24 8.15 4.03
C ILE A 91 4.09 9.17 4.11
N LYS A 92 3.42 9.46 3.00
CA LYS A 92 2.35 10.47 2.96
C LYS A 92 1.15 10.03 3.80
N ASP A 93 0.65 8.82 3.60
CA ASP A 93 -0.48 8.28 4.37
C ASP A 93 -0.11 8.13 5.85
N TYR A 94 1.16 7.73 6.13
CA TYR A 94 1.69 7.68 7.48
C TYR A 94 1.63 9.05 8.17
N ASN A 95 2.20 10.08 7.55
CA ASN A 95 2.26 11.41 8.16
C ASN A 95 0.87 11.97 8.46
N ILE A 96 -0.08 11.84 7.51
CA ILE A 96 -1.47 12.28 7.71
C ILE A 96 -2.12 11.55 8.89
N THR A 97 -1.91 10.25 8.99
CA THR A 97 -2.48 9.45 10.06
C THR A 97 -1.81 9.76 11.40
N GLU A 98 -0.49 9.86 11.42
CA GLU A 98 0.29 10.15 12.63
C GLU A 98 -0.07 11.51 13.23
N GLU A 99 -0.36 12.51 12.38
CA GLU A 99 -0.84 13.82 12.82
C GLU A 99 -2.18 13.71 13.56
N ILE A 100 -3.12 12.93 13.02
CA ILE A 100 -4.42 12.67 13.69
C ILE A 100 -4.21 11.94 15.01
N LEU A 101 -3.37 10.90 15.01
CA LEU A 101 -3.12 10.10 16.20
C LEU A 101 -2.51 10.94 17.34
N LYS A 102 -1.51 11.76 17.00
CA LYS A 102 -0.85 12.67 17.95
C LYS A 102 -1.81 13.70 18.54
N ALA A 103 -2.69 14.27 17.71
CA ALA A 103 -3.68 15.25 18.16
C ALA A 103 -4.64 14.66 19.23
N HIS A 104 -4.87 13.35 19.21
CA HIS A 104 -5.75 12.63 20.14
C HIS A 104 -5.00 11.74 21.14
N ASN A 105 -3.68 11.93 21.32
CA ASN A 105 -2.85 11.12 22.22
C ASN A 105 -3.03 9.60 22.01
N CYS A 106 -3.28 9.19 20.77
CA CYS A 106 -3.38 7.80 20.37
C CYS A 106 -2.06 7.33 19.80
N TYR A 107 -1.58 6.17 20.18
CA TYR A 107 -0.32 5.57 19.74
C TYR A 107 -0.60 4.29 19.00
N TRP A 108 0.40 3.78 18.28
CA TRP A 108 0.31 2.48 17.64
C TRP A 108 1.56 1.64 17.87
N LYS A 109 1.39 0.33 17.78
CA LYS A 109 2.46 -0.64 18.01
C LYS A 109 2.33 -1.83 17.06
N THR A 110 3.47 -2.31 16.54
CA THR A 110 3.54 -3.59 15.84
C THR A 110 3.95 -4.70 16.82
N ILE A 111 3.38 -5.91 16.65
CA ILE A 111 3.68 -7.01 17.58
C ILE A 111 4.86 -7.89 17.12
N PHE A 112 5.15 -7.94 15.81
CA PHE A 112 6.24 -8.77 15.30
C PHE A 112 7.55 -8.01 15.09
N GLU A 113 7.48 -6.69 14.87
CA GLU A 113 8.66 -5.86 14.58
C GLU A 113 9.04 -4.96 15.77
N ASN A 114 8.23 -4.97 16.82
CA ASN A 114 8.41 -4.17 18.04
C ASN A 114 8.53 -2.65 17.81
N TYR A 115 7.91 -2.11 16.73
CA TYR A 115 7.80 -0.67 16.58
C TYR A 115 6.75 -0.13 17.54
N ASP A 116 7.10 0.95 18.24
CA ASP A 116 6.25 1.58 19.25
C ASP A 116 6.30 3.09 19.07
N SER A 117 5.19 3.68 18.59
CA SER A 117 5.10 5.12 18.33
C SER A 117 4.96 5.96 19.60
N SER A 118 4.79 5.35 20.77
CA SER A 118 4.68 6.06 22.04
C SER A 118 6.01 6.58 22.58
N THR A 119 7.13 6.10 22.03
CA THR A 119 8.49 6.47 22.48
C THR A 119 9.25 7.25 21.42
N ALA A 120 10.09 8.20 21.84
CA ALA A 120 10.93 8.98 20.92
C ALA A 120 11.85 8.08 20.07
N ASN A 121 12.46 7.07 20.68
CA ASN A 121 13.30 6.10 19.97
C ASN A 121 12.49 5.28 18.97
N GLY A 122 11.29 4.85 19.34
CA GLY A 122 10.39 4.13 18.43
C GLY A 122 9.99 4.98 17.22
N GLN A 123 9.65 6.24 17.43
CA GLN A 123 9.35 7.18 16.34
C GLN A 123 10.55 7.38 15.41
N MET A 124 11.76 7.53 15.96
CA MET A 124 12.97 7.66 15.15
C MET A 124 13.18 6.42 14.27
N VAL A 125 13.08 5.21 14.84
CA VAL A 125 13.23 3.95 14.10
C VAL A 125 12.16 3.83 13.02
N ILE A 126 10.90 4.15 13.32
CA ILE A 126 9.80 4.14 12.36
C ILE A 126 10.09 5.06 11.17
N ASN A 127 10.54 6.29 11.42
CA ASN A 127 10.88 7.26 10.38
C ASN A 127 12.01 6.76 9.48
N ILE A 128 13.04 6.16 10.05
CA ILE A 128 14.15 5.56 9.30
C ILE A 128 13.61 4.42 8.41
N MET A 129 12.82 3.51 8.94
CA MET A 129 12.28 2.37 8.19
C MET A 129 11.33 2.81 7.08
N LEU A 130 10.50 3.82 7.31
CA LEU A 130 9.65 4.39 6.27
C LEU A 130 10.48 5.02 5.14
N SER A 131 11.58 5.71 5.48
CA SER A 131 12.48 6.28 4.50
C SER A 131 13.21 5.21 3.67
N VAL A 132 13.63 4.12 4.29
CA VAL A 132 14.24 2.97 3.61
C VAL A 132 13.22 2.32 2.66
N ASN A 133 12.01 2.05 3.13
CA ASN A 133 10.95 1.46 2.31
C ASN A 133 10.59 2.35 1.10
N GLN A 134 10.56 3.67 1.28
CA GLN A 134 10.32 4.61 0.18
C GLN A 134 11.46 4.53 -0.85
N ALA A 135 12.71 4.55 -0.38
CA ALA A 135 13.87 4.45 -1.27
C ALA A 135 13.91 3.14 -2.06
N GLU A 136 13.46 2.02 -1.47
CA GLU A 136 13.33 0.74 -2.20
C GLU A 136 12.24 0.80 -3.28
N CYS A 137 11.10 1.44 -2.99
CA CYS A 137 10.04 1.66 -3.97
C CYS A 137 10.53 2.52 -5.15
N ASP A 138 11.26 3.59 -4.87
CA ASP A 138 11.81 4.50 -5.87
C ASP A 138 12.84 3.78 -6.76
N ARG A 139 13.79 3.05 -6.18
CA ARG A 139 14.76 2.23 -6.91
C ARG A 139 14.08 1.18 -7.79
N THR A 140 13.03 0.56 -7.31
CA THR A 140 12.26 -0.43 -8.09
C THR A 140 11.57 0.23 -9.28
N SER A 141 10.98 1.42 -9.07
CA SER A 141 10.40 2.23 -10.14
C SER A 141 11.43 2.63 -11.20
N GLU A 142 12.61 3.07 -10.79
CA GLU A 142 13.73 3.42 -11.70
C GLU A 142 14.17 2.21 -12.52
N ARG A 143 14.32 1.04 -11.89
CA ARG A 143 14.66 -0.20 -12.61
C ARG A 143 13.61 -0.58 -13.66
N ILE A 144 12.32 -0.49 -13.28
CA ILE A 144 11.22 -0.77 -14.21
C ILE A 144 11.26 0.21 -15.38
N LYS A 145 11.45 1.51 -15.12
CA LYS A 145 11.61 2.52 -16.18
C LYS A 145 12.77 2.18 -17.11
N ALA A 146 13.95 1.91 -16.57
CA ALA A 146 15.12 1.57 -17.37
C ALA A 146 14.88 0.34 -18.25
N VAL A 147 14.25 -0.71 -17.72
CA VAL A 147 13.88 -1.90 -18.50
C VAL A 147 12.86 -1.57 -19.59
N MET A 148 11.87 -0.72 -19.30
CA MET A 148 10.87 -0.32 -20.29
C MET A 148 11.47 0.54 -21.38
N ASP A 149 12.38 1.46 -21.04
CA ASP A 149 13.06 2.31 -22.00
C ASP A 149 14.02 1.49 -22.88
N TYR A 150 14.74 0.52 -22.33
CA TYR A 150 15.52 -0.44 -23.11
C TYR A 150 14.64 -1.23 -24.07
N LYS A 151 13.52 -1.78 -23.63
CA LYS A 151 12.57 -2.50 -24.49
C LYS A 151 12.06 -1.63 -25.63
N ARG A 152 11.71 -0.37 -25.33
CA ARG A 152 11.32 0.60 -26.37
C ARG A 152 12.41 0.85 -27.37
N SER A 153 13.67 1.00 -26.92
CA SER A 153 14.81 1.25 -27.80
C SER A 153 15.09 0.11 -28.79
N ILE A 154 14.79 -1.13 -28.42
CA ILE A 154 14.91 -2.30 -29.32
C ILE A 154 13.59 -2.64 -30.05
N GLY A 155 12.55 -1.79 -29.92
CA GLY A 155 11.27 -1.95 -30.60
C GLY A 155 10.36 -3.03 -30.02
N GLU A 156 10.58 -3.44 -28.77
CA GLU A 156 9.68 -4.37 -28.08
C GLU A 156 8.44 -3.65 -27.54
N ILE A 157 7.31 -4.36 -27.55
CA ILE A 157 6.05 -3.87 -27.01
C ILE A 157 6.13 -3.85 -25.46
N THR A 158 5.93 -2.67 -24.87
CA THR A 158 5.99 -2.48 -23.42
C THR A 158 4.63 -2.38 -22.75
N SER A 159 3.56 -2.16 -23.53
CA SER A 159 2.18 -2.04 -23.04
C SER A 159 1.31 -3.11 -23.67
N GLY A 160 0.78 -4.03 -22.87
CA GLY A 160 -0.28 -4.99 -23.19
C GLY A 160 -0.35 -5.53 -24.62
N LYS A 161 -1.33 -6.39 -24.87
CA LYS A 161 -1.56 -7.04 -26.19
C LYS A 161 -2.17 -6.11 -27.25
N CYS A 162 -2.41 -4.83 -26.95
CA CYS A 162 -3.07 -3.91 -27.86
C CYS A 162 -2.03 -3.21 -28.73
N ALA A 163 -1.93 -3.61 -29.98
CA ALA A 163 -1.18 -2.84 -30.98
C ALA A 163 -1.96 -1.56 -31.31
N CYS A 164 -1.24 -0.46 -31.58
CA CYS A 164 -1.86 0.74 -32.14
C CYS A 164 -2.49 0.41 -33.52
N TYR A 165 -3.58 1.11 -33.86
CA TYR A 165 -4.21 0.95 -35.17
C TYR A 165 -3.17 1.09 -36.30
N GLY A 166 -3.22 0.23 -37.30
CA GLY A 166 -2.23 0.16 -38.38
C GLY A 166 -1.01 -0.69 -38.09
N TYR A 167 -0.90 -1.24 -36.89
CA TYR A 167 0.18 -2.13 -36.50
C TYR A 167 -0.37 -3.42 -35.88
N LYS A 168 0.36 -4.52 -36.06
CA LYS A 168 0.11 -5.81 -35.40
C LYS A 168 1.31 -6.25 -34.58
N ALA A 169 1.05 -6.99 -33.53
CA ALA A 169 2.08 -7.56 -32.68
C ALA A 169 2.57 -8.90 -33.26
N VAL A 170 3.83 -8.95 -33.67
CA VAL A 170 4.49 -10.18 -34.13
C VAL A 170 5.75 -10.36 -33.29
N ASN A 171 5.91 -11.50 -32.64
CA ASN A 171 7.08 -11.82 -31.81
C ASN A 171 7.44 -10.69 -30.82
N ASN A 172 6.45 -10.14 -30.15
CA ASN A 172 6.60 -9.04 -29.18
C ASN A 172 7.11 -7.72 -29.78
N ARG A 173 7.01 -7.54 -31.10
CA ARG A 173 7.36 -6.31 -31.82
C ARG A 173 6.16 -5.78 -32.61
N LEU A 174 6.10 -4.46 -32.77
CA LEU A 174 5.12 -3.82 -33.64
C LEU A 174 5.60 -3.92 -35.10
N VAL A 175 4.79 -4.53 -35.96
CA VAL A 175 4.97 -4.60 -37.38
C VAL A 175 3.81 -3.89 -38.06
N LYS A 176 4.07 -3.12 -39.15
CA LYS A 176 2.98 -2.52 -39.92
C LYS A 176 2.01 -3.59 -40.40
N ASP A 177 0.70 -3.33 -40.22
CA ASP A 177 -0.34 -4.16 -40.82
C ASP A 177 -0.70 -3.59 -42.18
N GLU A 178 -0.19 -4.21 -43.23
CA GLU A 178 -0.35 -3.74 -44.60
C GLU A 178 -1.81 -3.58 -45.04
N ALA A 179 -2.74 -4.32 -44.40
CA ALA A 179 -4.16 -4.24 -44.70
C ALA A 179 -4.78 -2.89 -44.29
N VAL A 180 -4.25 -2.23 -43.26
CA VAL A 180 -4.86 -1.02 -42.66
C VAL A 180 -3.87 0.15 -42.47
N SER A 181 -2.57 -0.06 -42.68
CA SER A 181 -1.57 1.00 -42.44
C SER A 181 -1.68 2.18 -43.44
N HIS A 182 -2.15 1.94 -44.68
CA HIS A 182 -2.39 2.98 -45.64
C HIS A 182 -3.39 4.06 -45.13
N ILE A 183 -4.37 3.68 -44.32
CA ILE A 183 -5.35 4.62 -43.75
C ILE A 183 -4.65 5.63 -42.86
N ILE A 184 -3.59 5.23 -42.15
CA ILE A 184 -2.82 6.13 -41.30
C ILE A 184 -1.97 7.07 -42.15
N ASP A 185 -1.33 6.52 -43.19
CA ASP A 185 -0.48 7.31 -44.11
C ASP A 185 -1.36 8.37 -44.80
N ASP A 186 -2.59 8.03 -45.25
CA ASP A 186 -3.56 8.94 -45.82
C ASP A 186 -4.03 10.00 -44.79
N ALA A 187 -4.33 9.61 -43.56
CA ALA A 187 -4.71 10.53 -42.52
C ALA A 187 -3.63 11.57 -42.19
N TYR A 188 -2.37 11.16 -42.16
CA TYR A 188 -1.26 12.08 -42.00
C TYR A 188 -1.10 13.04 -43.18
N GLN A 189 -1.27 12.57 -44.41
CA GLN A 189 -1.23 13.44 -45.60
C GLN A 189 -2.35 14.51 -45.53
N TYR A 190 -3.57 14.10 -45.17
CA TYR A 190 -4.69 15.05 -45.02
C TYR A 190 -4.49 16.08 -43.91
N TYR A 191 -3.75 15.74 -42.85
CA TYR A 191 -3.52 16.68 -41.76
C TYR A 191 -2.44 17.71 -42.05
N PHE A 192 -1.45 17.38 -42.93
CA PHE A 192 -0.33 18.25 -43.27
C PHE A 192 -0.48 18.98 -44.61
N THR A 193 -1.58 18.78 -45.32
CA THR A 193 -1.98 19.57 -46.52
C THR A 193 -2.95 20.65 -46.13
#